data_a85dadce4e4807ba58dc39631ad458ef
#
_entry.id   a85dadce4e4807ba58dc39631ad458ef
#
_cell.length_a   1.000
_cell.length_b   1.000
_cell.length_c   1.000
_cell.angle_alpha   90.00
_cell.angle_beta   90.00
_cell.angle_gamma   90.00
#
_symmetry.space_group_name_H-M   'P 1'
#
loop_
_entity.id
_entity.type
_entity.pdbx_description
1 polymer ?
#
loop_
_entity_poly.entity_id
_entity_poly.type
_entity_poly.pdbx_seq_one_letter_code
_entity_poly.pdbx_strand_id
1 'polypeptide(L)'
;MSYGHQVARTKKLFAALTRRGPHRVLRGDLAFAGLPGVVYTPAAGKNLPAVAFGHDWLTSAQRYHGTLEHLASWGIVAAAPDTETGLVPSVLNLAYDLGTELDIIAGVRLGTGDISVHPAKLGVAGHGFGASAAVFAAAGMTTKPKAVFAAYPMVTKPPAEQPAATLTVPGLILM
;
A
#
# COMPACT_ATOMS: atom_id res chain seq x y z
N MET A 1 -15.15 -20.21 23.07
CA MET A 1 -15.62 -20.30 21.66
C MET A 1 -14.97 -21.49 21.00
N SER A 2 -15.78 -22.36 20.37
CA SER A 2 -15.29 -23.60 19.75
C SER A 2 -14.43 -23.24 18.49
N TYR A 3 -13.34 -23.95 18.26
CA TYR A 3 -12.45 -23.85 17.11
C TYR A 3 -13.21 -23.88 15.77
N GLY A 4 -14.24 -24.73 15.66
CA GLY A 4 -15.08 -24.79 14.45
C GLY A 4 -15.85 -23.49 14.14
N HIS A 5 -16.26 -22.74 15.15
CA HIS A 5 -16.96 -21.46 14.98
C HIS A 5 -16.01 -20.36 14.44
N GLN A 6 -14.76 -20.38 14.88
CA GLN A 6 -13.73 -19.43 14.45
C GLN A 6 -13.33 -19.67 13.00
N VAL A 7 -13.15 -20.93 12.58
CA VAL A 7 -12.83 -21.32 11.20
C VAL A 7 -13.96 -20.92 10.23
N ALA A 8 -15.21 -21.18 10.60
CA ALA A 8 -16.37 -20.82 9.78
C ALA A 8 -16.50 -19.29 9.60
N ARG A 9 -16.24 -18.52 10.66
CA ARG A 9 -16.25 -17.05 10.62
C ARG A 9 -15.14 -16.51 9.74
N THR A 10 -13.94 -17.08 9.80
CA THR A 10 -12.79 -16.69 8.96
C THR A 10 -13.07 -16.98 7.48
N LYS A 11 -13.59 -18.16 7.13
CA LYS A 11 -13.97 -18.50 5.76
C LYS A 11 -15.02 -17.54 5.19
N LYS A 12 -16.03 -17.17 5.98
CA LYS A 12 -17.06 -16.21 5.58
C LYS A 12 -16.46 -14.81 5.34
N LEU A 13 -15.52 -14.39 6.19
CA LEU A 13 -14.83 -13.12 6.04
C LEU A 13 -13.97 -13.09 4.76
N PHE A 14 -13.18 -14.13 4.50
CA PHE A 14 -12.41 -14.24 3.27
C PHE A 14 -13.29 -14.19 2.04
N ALA A 15 -14.38 -14.96 2.01
CA ALA A 15 -15.33 -14.97 0.90
C ALA A 15 -15.99 -13.58 0.67
N ALA A 16 -16.19 -12.79 1.72
CA ALA A 16 -16.68 -11.42 1.60
C ALA A 16 -15.60 -10.50 1.03
N LEU A 17 -14.37 -10.56 1.57
CA LEU A 17 -13.27 -9.69 1.20
C LEU A 17 -12.72 -9.94 -0.22
N THR A 18 -12.93 -11.11 -0.81
CA THR A 18 -12.57 -11.38 -2.22
C THR A 18 -13.51 -10.69 -3.22
N ARG A 19 -14.67 -10.22 -2.78
CA ARG A 19 -15.59 -9.47 -3.61
C ARG A 19 -15.26 -7.98 -3.57
N ARG A 20 -15.68 -7.24 -4.60
CA ARG A 20 -15.64 -5.78 -4.57
C ARG A 20 -16.38 -5.26 -3.35
N GLY A 21 -15.78 -4.28 -2.68
CA GLY A 21 -16.40 -3.60 -1.55
C GLY A 21 -17.55 -2.67 -1.95
N PRO A 22 -18.25 -2.08 -0.98
CA PRO A 22 -19.47 -1.31 -1.22
C PRO A 22 -19.23 0.09 -1.78
N HIS A 23 -17.98 0.61 -1.74
CA HIS A 23 -17.70 1.97 -2.13
C HIS A 23 -17.49 2.11 -3.64
N ARG A 24 -18.07 3.15 -4.23
CA ARG A 24 -17.68 3.65 -5.54
C ARG A 24 -16.24 4.17 -5.45
N VAL A 25 -15.43 3.90 -6.47
CA VAL A 25 -14.01 4.25 -6.49
C VAL A 25 -13.75 5.38 -7.49
N LEU A 26 -12.90 6.32 -7.09
CA LEU A 26 -12.33 7.36 -7.94
C LEU A 26 -10.84 7.07 -8.15
N ARG A 27 -10.33 7.50 -9.30
CA ARG A 27 -8.90 7.46 -9.63
C ARG A 27 -8.37 8.87 -9.81
N GLY A 28 -7.21 9.15 -9.22
CA GLY A 28 -6.47 10.39 -9.37
C GLY A 28 -5.03 10.14 -9.78
N ASP A 29 -4.34 11.22 -10.17
CA ASP A 29 -2.94 11.25 -10.51
C ASP A 29 -2.19 12.07 -9.45
N LEU A 30 -1.02 11.62 -9.03
CA LEU A 30 -0.20 12.29 -8.01
C LEU A 30 0.92 13.15 -8.61
N ALA A 31 1.04 13.20 -9.94
CA ALA A 31 2.07 14.01 -10.63
C ALA A 31 1.99 15.50 -10.27
N PHE A 32 0.79 16.01 -9.89
CA PHE A 32 0.64 17.39 -9.42
C PHE A 32 1.46 17.70 -8.16
N ALA A 33 1.76 16.69 -7.36
CA ALA A 33 2.57 16.82 -6.15
C ALA A 33 4.07 16.55 -6.40
N GLY A 34 4.47 16.36 -7.66
CA GLY A 34 5.85 16.11 -8.06
C GLY A 34 6.31 14.65 -7.95
N LEU A 35 5.42 13.73 -7.61
CA LEU A 35 5.70 12.30 -7.56
C LEU A 35 4.79 11.57 -8.57
N PRO A 36 5.32 11.07 -9.70
CA PRO A 36 4.52 10.28 -10.63
C PRO A 36 3.89 9.07 -9.93
N GLY A 37 2.59 8.92 -10.05
CA GLY A 37 1.88 7.83 -9.41
C GLY A 37 0.37 7.96 -9.53
N VAL A 38 -0.32 6.96 -9.05
CA VAL A 38 -1.78 6.91 -9.07
C VAL A 38 -2.34 6.77 -7.66
N VAL A 39 -3.52 7.31 -7.44
CA VAL A 39 -4.28 7.14 -6.20
C VAL A 39 -5.70 6.69 -6.52
N TYR A 40 -6.16 5.67 -5.81
CA TYR A 40 -7.52 5.19 -5.83
C TYR A 40 -8.17 5.50 -4.48
N THR A 41 -9.35 6.07 -4.50
CA THR A 41 -10.07 6.46 -3.29
C THR A 41 -11.51 5.98 -3.32
N PRO A 42 -12.15 5.75 -2.17
CA PRO A 42 -13.60 5.80 -2.10
C PRO A 42 -14.09 7.14 -2.64
N ALA A 43 -15.30 7.19 -3.19
CA ALA A 43 -15.87 8.43 -3.74
C ALA A 43 -16.05 9.55 -2.70
N ALA A 44 -16.12 9.20 -1.42
CA ALA A 44 -16.19 10.13 -0.29
C ALA A 44 -15.68 9.44 0.98
N GLY A 45 -15.26 10.22 1.96
CA GLY A 45 -14.87 9.74 3.28
C GLY A 45 -13.81 10.62 3.92
N LYS A 46 -13.88 10.74 5.24
CA LYS A 46 -12.90 11.52 6.03
C LYS A 46 -12.15 10.62 6.98
N ASN A 47 -10.88 10.98 7.24
CA ASN A 47 -10.02 10.23 8.14
C ASN A 47 -9.88 8.74 7.76
N LEU A 48 -9.81 8.45 6.47
CA LEU A 48 -9.70 7.11 5.92
C LEU A 48 -8.30 6.52 6.17
N PRO A 49 -8.18 5.19 6.29
CA PRO A 49 -6.89 4.54 6.23
C PRO A 49 -6.32 4.64 4.82
N ALA A 50 -4.99 4.56 4.70
CA ALA A 50 -4.33 4.54 3.41
C ALA A 50 -3.18 3.54 3.36
N VAL A 51 -2.92 3.05 2.15
CA VAL A 51 -1.81 2.14 1.83
C VAL A 51 -1.05 2.68 0.62
N ALA A 52 0.27 2.75 0.72
CA ALA A 52 1.16 2.88 -0.43
C ALA A 52 1.59 1.49 -0.89
N PHE A 53 1.53 1.26 -2.20
CA PHE A 53 1.79 -0.04 -2.81
C PHE A 53 2.97 0.03 -3.79
N GLY A 54 4.02 -0.75 -3.51
CA GLY A 54 5.19 -0.87 -4.38
C GLY A 54 4.97 -1.93 -5.48
N HIS A 55 5.18 -1.52 -6.73
CA HIS A 55 5.12 -2.39 -7.89
C HIS A 55 6.37 -3.27 -8.01
N ASP A 56 6.28 -4.36 -8.78
CA ASP A 56 7.40 -5.26 -9.03
C ASP A 56 8.39 -4.69 -10.06
N TRP A 57 9.51 -5.37 -10.23
CA TRP A 57 10.55 -5.04 -11.19
C TRP A 57 10.02 -5.06 -12.62
N LEU A 58 10.47 -4.12 -13.46
CA LEU A 58 10.05 -3.95 -14.85
C LEU A 58 8.54 -3.85 -15.06
N THR A 59 7.84 -3.36 -14.05
CA THR A 59 6.41 -3.07 -14.14
C THR A 59 6.13 -1.62 -13.74
N SER A 60 4.87 -1.24 -13.74
CA SER A 60 4.39 0.07 -13.31
C SER A 60 3.20 -0.07 -12.37
N ALA A 61 2.83 1.01 -11.71
CA ALA A 61 1.65 1.09 -10.86
C ALA A 61 0.37 0.64 -11.58
N GLN A 62 0.30 0.84 -12.89
CA GLN A 62 -0.85 0.46 -13.72
C GLN A 62 -1.15 -1.04 -13.71
N ARG A 63 -0.15 -1.86 -13.50
CA ARG A 63 -0.30 -3.33 -13.41
C ARG A 63 -1.16 -3.75 -12.21
N TYR A 64 -1.20 -2.89 -11.19
CA TYR A 64 -1.87 -3.14 -9.90
C TYR A 64 -3.19 -2.38 -9.74
N HIS A 65 -3.71 -1.78 -10.83
CA HIS A 65 -4.94 -1.00 -10.75
C HIS A 65 -6.10 -1.79 -10.10
N GLY A 66 -6.24 -3.07 -10.43
CA GLY A 66 -7.28 -3.92 -9.84
C GLY A 66 -7.12 -4.12 -8.34
N THR A 67 -5.89 -4.27 -7.85
CA THR A 67 -5.59 -4.36 -6.42
C THR A 67 -5.88 -3.04 -5.70
N LEU A 68 -5.44 -1.92 -6.28
CA LEU A 68 -5.65 -0.59 -5.70
C LEU A 68 -7.14 -0.22 -5.70
N GLU A 69 -7.85 -0.50 -6.78
CA GLU A 69 -9.29 -0.30 -6.88
C GLU A 69 -10.05 -1.16 -5.86
N HIS A 70 -9.62 -2.41 -5.67
CA HIS A 70 -10.21 -3.31 -4.69
C HIS A 70 -10.07 -2.76 -3.27
N LEU A 71 -8.87 -2.32 -2.88
CA LEU A 71 -8.64 -1.68 -1.58
C LEU A 71 -9.52 -0.44 -1.39
N ALA A 72 -9.60 0.41 -2.40
CA ALA A 72 -10.43 1.62 -2.34
C ALA A 72 -11.92 1.29 -2.24
N SER A 73 -12.38 0.22 -2.87
CA SER A 73 -13.77 -0.24 -2.76
C SER A 73 -14.13 -0.68 -1.32
N TRP A 74 -13.15 -1.02 -0.50
CA TRP A 74 -13.29 -1.36 0.91
C TRP A 74 -13.01 -0.19 1.86
N GLY A 75 -12.87 1.03 1.34
CA GLY A 75 -12.71 2.23 2.17
C GLY A 75 -11.26 2.58 2.50
N ILE A 76 -10.28 1.99 1.81
CA ILE A 76 -8.85 2.24 2.03
C ILE A 76 -8.32 3.06 0.85
N VAL A 77 -7.81 4.25 1.08
CA VAL A 77 -7.10 5.00 0.04
C VAL A 77 -5.86 4.21 -0.36
N ALA A 78 -5.71 3.91 -1.64
CA ALA A 78 -4.62 3.10 -2.14
C ALA A 78 -3.83 3.88 -3.20
N ALA A 79 -2.56 4.13 -2.94
CA ALA A 79 -1.68 4.87 -3.82
C ALA A 79 -0.50 4.00 -4.25
N ALA A 80 0.05 4.25 -5.44
CA ALA A 80 1.21 3.54 -5.95
C ALA A 80 2.09 4.50 -6.77
N PRO A 81 3.37 4.68 -6.38
CA PRO A 81 4.31 5.49 -7.17
C PRO A 81 4.62 4.77 -8.49
N ASP A 82 4.81 5.56 -9.55
CA ASP A 82 5.18 5.10 -10.88
C ASP A 82 6.63 5.47 -11.21
N THR A 83 7.48 5.34 -10.23
CA THR A 83 8.92 5.55 -10.26
C THR A 83 9.66 4.22 -10.29
N GLU A 84 10.97 4.24 -10.50
CA GLU A 84 11.83 3.04 -10.46
C GLU A 84 11.39 1.92 -11.43
N THR A 85 10.81 2.29 -12.57
CA THR A 85 10.28 1.36 -13.59
C THR A 85 11.34 0.86 -14.58
N GLY A 86 12.59 1.32 -14.46
CA GLY A 86 13.69 1.00 -15.36
C GLY A 86 14.33 -0.37 -15.13
N LEU A 87 15.39 -0.65 -15.90
CA LEU A 87 16.14 -1.92 -15.86
C LEU A 87 16.95 -2.09 -14.56
N VAL A 88 17.40 -0.97 -13.98
CA VAL A 88 18.24 -0.96 -12.76
C VAL A 88 17.58 -0.07 -11.71
N PRO A 89 16.47 -0.51 -11.10
CA PRO A 89 15.76 0.29 -10.12
C PRO A 89 16.50 0.26 -8.76
N SER A 90 16.31 1.32 -7.97
CA SER A 90 16.77 1.39 -6.60
C SER A 90 15.65 1.03 -5.62
N VAL A 91 15.84 -0.02 -4.85
CA VAL A 91 14.87 -0.42 -3.80
C VAL A 91 14.73 0.65 -2.73
N LEU A 92 15.80 1.39 -2.43
CA LEU A 92 15.78 2.46 -1.44
C LEU A 92 15.02 3.69 -1.94
N ASN A 93 15.16 4.04 -3.24
CA ASN A 93 14.38 5.12 -3.84
C ASN A 93 12.89 4.76 -3.85
N LEU A 94 12.53 3.55 -4.28
CA LEU A 94 11.14 3.13 -4.25
C LEU A 94 10.58 3.13 -2.82
N ALA A 95 11.37 2.68 -1.84
CA ALA A 95 10.98 2.74 -0.42
C ALA A 95 10.75 4.19 0.06
N TYR A 96 11.62 5.11 -0.34
CA TYR A 96 11.48 6.53 -0.04
C TYR A 96 10.22 7.10 -0.69
N ASP A 97 9.95 6.75 -1.94
CA ASP A 97 8.78 7.20 -2.68
C ASP A 97 7.47 6.69 -2.05
N LEU A 98 7.44 5.44 -1.55
CA LEU A 98 6.29 4.91 -0.80
C LEU A 98 5.98 5.75 0.45
N GLY A 99 6.99 6.13 1.21
CA GLY A 99 6.84 7.01 2.38
C GLY A 99 6.38 8.40 1.99
N THR A 100 7.00 8.99 0.97
CA THR A 100 6.65 10.32 0.44
C THR A 100 5.22 10.37 -0.06
N GLU A 101 4.79 9.33 -0.76
CA GLU A 101 3.42 9.22 -1.27
C GLU A 101 2.39 9.20 -0.13
N LEU A 102 2.66 8.45 0.94
CA LEU A 102 1.81 8.47 2.14
C LEU A 102 1.75 9.85 2.79
N ASP A 103 2.86 10.55 2.87
CA ASP A 103 2.91 11.92 3.41
C ASP A 103 2.07 12.88 2.54
N ILE A 104 2.18 12.77 1.22
CA ILE A 104 1.41 13.59 0.28
C ILE A 104 -0.10 13.35 0.49
N ILE A 105 -0.57 12.10 0.40
CA ILE A 105 -2.00 11.79 0.47
C ILE A 105 -2.59 12.03 1.87
N ALA A 106 -1.78 11.97 2.92
CA ALA A 106 -2.20 12.34 4.27
C ALA A 106 -2.25 13.85 4.48
N GLY A 107 -1.47 14.62 3.73
CA GLY A 107 -1.33 16.08 3.85
C GLY A 107 -2.31 16.89 2.99
N VAL A 108 -2.97 16.27 2.01
CA VAL A 108 -3.85 16.97 1.07
C VAL A 108 -5.29 16.47 1.14
N ARG A 109 -6.22 17.26 0.59
CA ARG A 109 -7.59 16.81 0.31
C ARG A 109 -7.62 16.17 -1.07
N LEU A 110 -8.21 14.98 -1.15
CA LEU A 110 -8.31 14.21 -2.39
C LEU A 110 -9.69 14.36 -3.03
N GLY A 111 -9.81 13.96 -4.30
CA GLY A 111 -11.03 14.12 -5.09
C GLY A 111 -11.40 15.59 -5.26
N THR A 112 -12.66 15.90 -5.03
CA THR A 112 -13.17 17.30 -5.01
C THR A 112 -12.97 18.00 -3.66
N GLY A 113 -12.12 17.47 -2.78
CA GLY A 113 -11.89 18.00 -1.44
C GLY A 113 -12.65 17.28 -0.33
N ASP A 114 -13.46 16.29 -0.67
CA ASP A 114 -14.33 15.56 0.28
C ASP A 114 -13.65 14.34 0.90
N ILE A 115 -12.44 13.99 0.44
CA ILE A 115 -11.73 12.80 0.87
C ILE A 115 -10.49 13.23 1.67
N SER A 116 -10.32 12.64 2.85
CA SER A 116 -9.11 12.83 3.65
C SER A 116 -8.59 11.53 4.24
N VAL A 117 -7.27 11.45 4.36
CA VAL A 117 -6.55 10.33 4.98
C VAL A 117 -6.20 10.68 6.43
N HIS A 118 -6.29 9.71 7.31
CA HIS A 118 -5.86 9.87 8.70
C HIS A 118 -4.35 9.60 8.82
N PRO A 119 -3.52 10.55 9.28
CA PRO A 119 -2.07 10.44 9.27
C PRO A 119 -1.51 9.32 10.16
N ALA A 120 -2.31 8.77 11.08
CA ALA A 120 -1.92 7.66 11.92
C ALA A 120 -2.51 6.31 11.47
N LYS A 121 -3.20 6.24 10.32
CA LYS A 121 -3.80 5.00 9.78
C LYS A 121 -3.17 4.64 8.43
N LEU A 122 -1.86 4.56 8.40
CA LEU A 122 -1.07 4.31 7.20
C LEU A 122 -0.51 2.89 7.19
N GLY A 123 -0.47 2.27 6.05
CA GLY A 123 0.17 0.98 5.81
C GLY A 123 1.04 1.02 4.56
N VAL A 124 1.94 0.06 4.44
CA VAL A 124 2.74 -0.15 3.24
C VAL A 124 2.56 -1.58 2.75
N ALA A 125 2.52 -1.75 1.45
CA ALA A 125 2.38 -3.04 0.80
C ALA A 125 3.22 -3.08 -0.48
N GLY A 126 3.45 -4.27 -1.01
CA GLY A 126 4.12 -4.39 -2.29
C GLY A 126 4.20 -5.83 -2.77
N HIS A 127 4.58 -5.96 -4.03
CA HIS A 127 4.79 -7.23 -4.71
C HIS A 127 6.21 -7.27 -5.31
N GLY A 128 6.86 -8.43 -5.22
CA GLY A 128 8.19 -8.63 -5.78
C GLY A 128 9.22 -7.62 -5.26
N PHE A 129 9.79 -6.84 -6.17
CA PHE A 129 10.71 -5.75 -5.84
C PHE A 129 10.06 -4.71 -4.91
N GLY A 130 8.80 -4.35 -5.16
CA GLY A 130 8.03 -3.44 -4.31
C GLY A 130 7.71 -4.02 -2.93
N ALA A 131 7.66 -5.35 -2.77
CA ALA A 131 7.52 -5.97 -1.47
C ALA A 131 8.75 -5.73 -0.59
N SER A 132 9.95 -5.85 -1.17
CA SER A 132 11.19 -5.51 -0.49
C SER A 132 11.27 -4.01 -0.17
N ALA A 133 10.86 -3.15 -1.10
CA ALA A 133 10.76 -1.70 -0.87
C ALA A 133 9.81 -1.35 0.28
N ALA A 134 8.67 -2.05 0.40
CA ALA A 134 7.71 -1.85 1.49
C ALA A 134 8.32 -2.17 2.87
N VAL A 135 9.18 -3.19 2.95
CA VAL A 135 9.93 -3.51 4.18
C VAL A 135 10.88 -2.38 4.56
N PHE A 136 11.66 -1.87 3.59
CA PHE A 136 12.53 -0.72 3.82
C PHE A 136 11.77 0.53 4.22
N ALA A 137 10.65 0.82 3.53
CA ALA A 137 9.78 1.95 3.87
C ALA A 137 9.29 1.86 5.30
N ALA A 138 8.74 0.71 5.71
CA ALA A 138 8.23 0.51 7.07
C ALA A 138 9.31 0.69 8.14
N ALA A 139 10.52 0.21 7.88
CA ALA A 139 11.64 0.37 8.82
C ALA A 139 12.14 1.82 8.89
N GLY A 140 12.14 2.53 7.74
CA GLY A 140 12.72 3.88 7.61
C GLY A 140 11.75 5.04 7.90
N MET A 141 10.45 4.85 7.83
CA MET A 141 9.46 5.91 8.06
C MET A 141 9.54 6.47 9.49
N THR A 142 9.50 7.80 9.61
CA THR A 142 9.47 8.49 10.91
C THR A 142 8.18 8.14 11.67
N THR A 143 7.03 8.26 11.01
CA THR A 143 5.77 7.74 11.53
C THR A 143 5.62 6.30 11.08
N LYS A 144 5.75 5.36 12.00
CA LYS A 144 5.68 3.94 11.66
C LYS A 144 4.30 3.58 11.11
N PRO A 145 4.24 2.80 10.01
CA PRO A 145 2.97 2.32 9.50
C PRO A 145 2.30 1.38 10.49
N LYS A 146 0.99 1.20 10.37
CA LYS A 146 0.21 0.28 11.22
C LYS A 146 0.35 -1.17 10.80
N ALA A 147 0.72 -1.42 9.53
CA ALA A 147 0.93 -2.77 9.01
C ALA A 147 1.82 -2.74 7.76
N VAL A 148 2.47 -3.87 7.50
CA VAL A 148 3.25 -4.15 6.29
C VAL A 148 2.72 -5.40 5.63
N PHE A 149 2.54 -5.36 4.32
CA PHE A 149 2.24 -6.55 3.52
C PHE A 149 3.28 -6.70 2.40
N ALA A 150 4.01 -7.81 2.39
CA ALA A 150 5.04 -8.09 1.40
C ALA A 150 4.71 -9.41 0.68
N ALA A 151 4.31 -9.32 -0.58
CA ALA A 151 4.03 -10.47 -1.42
C ALA A 151 5.25 -10.83 -2.27
N TYR A 152 5.79 -12.02 -2.08
CA TYR A 152 6.91 -12.57 -2.86
C TYR A 152 8.11 -11.61 -2.95
N PRO A 153 8.68 -11.16 -1.80
CA PRO A 153 9.78 -10.20 -1.81
C PRO A 153 10.97 -10.72 -2.61
N MET A 154 11.54 -9.86 -3.44
CA MET A 154 12.74 -10.17 -4.22
C MET A 154 14.01 -9.94 -3.39
N VAL A 155 15.06 -10.67 -3.74
CA VAL A 155 16.42 -10.37 -3.27
C VAL A 155 16.87 -9.04 -3.87
N THR A 156 17.25 -8.10 -3.03
CA THR A 156 17.66 -6.74 -3.42
C THR A 156 19.04 -6.39 -2.88
N LYS A 157 19.60 -5.28 -3.37
CA LYS A 157 20.83 -4.68 -2.84
C LYS A 157 20.50 -3.22 -2.43
N PRO A 158 20.55 -2.88 -1.12
CA PRO A 158 20.84 -3.77 0.03
C PRO A 158 19.75 -4.82 0.26
N PRO A 159 20.03 -5.89 1.04
CA PRO A 159 19.07 -6.95 1.33
C PRO A 159 17.99 -6.49 2.32
N ALA A 160 16.75 -6.88 2.08
CA ALA A 160 15.59 -6.46 2.90
C ALA A 160 15.48 -7.21 4.25
N GLU A 161 16.24 -8.26 4.45
CA GLU A 161 16.27 -9.08 5.68
C GLU A 161 16.73 -8.27 6.89
N GLN A 162 17.69 -7.36 6.70
CA GLN A 162 18.19 -6.51 7.79
C GLN A 162 17.10 -5.57 8.33
N PRO A 163 16.45 -4.72 7.50
CA PRO A 163 15.34 -3.89 7.99
C PRO A 163 14.13 -4.72 8.44
N ALA A 164 13.87 -5.88 7.84
CA ALA A 164 12.79 -6.78 8.27
C ALA A 164 12.97 -7.21 9.73
N ALA A 165 14.20 -7.50 10.15
CA ALA A 165 14.51 -7.88 11.53
C ALA A 165 14.27 -6.76 12.56
N THR A 166 14.18 -5.51 12.12
CA THR A 166 13.93 -4.34 12.98
C THR A 166 12.48 -3.92 13.05
N LEU A 167 11.60 -4.56 12.28
CA LEU A 167 10.19 -4.20 12.24
C LEU A 167 9.49 -4.53 13.57
N THR A 168 8.80 -3.53 14.11
CA THR A 168 7.99 -3.65 15.33
C THR A 168 6.49 -3.59 15.05
N VAL A 169 6.12 -3.46 13.78
CA VAL A 169 4.73 -3.37 13.33
C VAL A 169 4.23 -4.72 12.82
N PRO A 170 2.93 -5.00 12.90
CA PRO A 170 2.36 -6.21 12.31
C PRO A 170 2.70 -6.33 10.83
N GLY A 171 3.15 -7.51 10.41
CA GLY A 171 3.49 -7.78 9.02
C GLY A 171 2.97 -9.13 8.55
N LEU A 172 2.64 -9.21 7.27
CA LEU A 172 2.34 -10.45 6.56
C LEU A 172 3.26 -10.57 5.36
N ILE A 173 4.00 -11.65 5.31
CA ILE A 173 4.89 -11.98 4.18
C ILE A 173 4.34 -13.24 3.51
N LEU A 174 4.11 -13.18 2.22
CA LEU A 174 3.84 -14.34 1.37
C LEU A 174 5.12 -14.69 0.61
N MET A 175 5.47 -15.97 0.59
CA MET A 175 6.65 -16.52 -0.12
C MET A 175 6.23 -17.65 -1.03
#